data_29ba3efa4cef79b5f2815bd7f421e9ec
#
_entry.id   29ba3efa4cef79b5f2815bd7f421e9ec
#
_cell.length_a   1.000
_cell.length_b   1.000
_cell.length_c   1.000
_cell.angle_alpha   90.00
_cell.angle_beta   90.00
_cell.angle_gamma   90.00
#
_symmetry.space_group_name_H-M   'P 1'
#
loop_
_entity.id
_entity.type
_entity.pdbx_description
1 polymer ?
#
loop_
_entity_poly.entity_id
_entity_poly.type
_entity_poly.pdbx_seq_one_letter_code
_entity_poly.pdbx_strand_id
1 'polypeptide(L)'
;MYYYYYSLIILFFYLNLIQVIISISPEYNNLISWIRNNGGFISDKITPDESSEFNRIMLSNKTISKNELISFIPEKIILSSINPLLNSICRRAYGLYHSSDLECITFFMTLDKFNKTSFFKPYYDYLPKFDMGRAPTSFSEKKLKFYEELEFDLYVGISNHKLQNAYNEEVEKIMEEKGIKNPFEEFKYNYELVKSRNFARPGSDFFFDLNSCVPFIELLNHDNNYNTDFDFDEKNKGFILKAVRDINLGEELTLSYGNESNINLFVTYGFTLKNNIYKNSMRVKIGEGYYRFYPSESRERNIKDIYSIAKSLKEIYGFEKEKEIVIYNLMLDGLEKKLEKIRLIKEDDINIKNIIDELVMSIENYIIILKDLIKVK
;
A
#
# COMPACT_ATOMS: atom_id res chain seq x y z
N MET A 1 35.53 31.05 -34.81
CA MET A 1 35.66 30.42 -33.46
C MET A 1 34.31 30.24 -32.76
N TYR A 2 33.37 31.18 -32.79
CA TYR A 2 32.04 31.05 -32.14
C TYR A 2 31.12 29.96 -32.73
N TYR A 3 31.15 29.70 -34.04
CA TYR A 3 30.34 28.65 -34.69
C TYR A 3 30.74 27.23 -34.29
N TYR A 4 32.00 26.99 -33.97
CA TYR A 4 32.50 25.68 -33.52
C TYR A 4 32.03 25.35 -32.05
N TYR A 5 31.93 26.37 -31.22
CA TYR A 5 31.43 26.19 -29.85
C TYR A 5 29.93 25.87 -29.78
N TYR A 6 29.13 26.52 -30.62
CA TYR A 6 27.70 26.21 -30.73
C TYR A 6 27.44 24.80 -31.29
N SER A 7 28.20 24.35 -32.24
CA SER A 7 28.09 22.99 -32.79
C SER A 7 28.50 21.92 -31.78
N LEU A 8 29.49 22.18 -30.92
CA LEU A 8 29.91 21.29 -29.83
C LEU A 8 28.89 21.24 -28.72
N ILE A 9 28.27 22.35 -28.36
CA ILE A 9 27.21 22.41 -27.35
C ILE A 9 25.95 21.70 -27.82
N ILE A 10 25.56 21.90 -29.09
CA ILE A 10 24.41 21.18 -29.66
C ILE A 10 24.71 19.67 -29.81
N LEU A 11 25.92 19.30 -30.17
CA LEU A 11 26.34 17.89 -30.23
C LEU A 11 26.39 17.26 -28.81
N PHE A 12 26.83 18.02 -27.81
CA PHE A 12 26.84 17.58 -26.41
C PHE A 12 25.42 17.44 -25.86
N PHE A 13 24.51 18.37 -26.19
CA PHE A 13 23.08 18.22 -25.87
C PHE A 13 22.44 17.06 -26.65
N TYR A 14 22.76 16.87 -27.93
CA TYR A 14 22.27 15.72 -28.71
C TYR A 14 22.83 14.39 -28.20
N LEU A 15 24.09 14.33 -27.82
CA LEU A 15 24.71 13.14 -27.24
C LEU A 15 24.16 12.83 -25.84
N ASN A 16 23.82 13.83 -25.03
CA ASN A 16 23.14 13.64 -23.76
C ASN A 16 21.65 13.29 -23.92
N LEU A 17 20.98 13.75 -25.01
CA LEU A 17 19.63 13.31 -25.38
C LEU A 17 19.60 11.87 -25.93
N ILE A 18 20.70 11.41 -26.51
CA ILE A 18 20.81 10.01 -27.02
C ILE A 18 21.26 9.05 -25.93
N GLN A 19 21.79 9.52 -24.79
CA GLN A 19 22.28 8.66 -23.69
C GLN A 19 21.27 8.31 -22.61
N VAL A 20 20.00 8.70 -22.73
CA VAL A 20 18.93 8.06 -21.99
C VAL A 20 18.21 7.07 -22.94
N ILE A 21 18.96 6.17 -23.54
CA ILE A 21 18.41 4.85 -23.85
C ILE A 21 18.28 4.19 -22.47
N ILE A 22 17.10 4.29 -21.86
CA ILE A 22 16.74 3.45 -20.70
C ILE A 22 16.95 2.03 -21.20
N SER A 23 18.05 1.42 -20.79
CA SER A 23 18.35 0.03 -21.13
C SER A 23 17.35 -0.82 -20.34
N ILE A 24 16.28 -1.23 -21.00
CA ILE A 24 15.30 -2.15 -20.42
C ILE A 24 16.04 -3.42 -20.00
N SER A 25 15.86 -3.84 -18.74
CA SER A 25 16.56 -5.00 -18.21
C SER A 25 16.19 -6.30 -18.93
N PRO A 26 17.11 -7.27 -18.99
CA PRO A 26 16.80 -8.62 -19.48
C PRO A 26 15.66 -9.26 -18.69
N GLU A 27 15.56 -8.98 -17.41
CA GLU A 27 14.54 -9.51 -16.48
C GLU A 27 13.15 -9.02 -16.87
N TYR A 28 12.98 -7.73 -17.24
CA TYR A 28 11.73 -7.22 -17.79
C TYR A 28 11.35 -7.92 -19.09
N ASN A 29 12.29 -8.02 -20.03
CA ASN A 29 12.04 -8.69 -21.29
C ASN A 29 11.65 -10.17 -21.12
N ASN A 30 12.27 -10.85 -20.14
CA ASN A 30 11.94 -12.23 -19.77
C ASN A 30 10.52 -12.32 -19.18
N LEU A 31 10.15 -11.40 -18.30
CA LEU A 31 8.79 -11.32 -17.74
C LEU A 31 7.75 -11.14 -18.86
N ILE A 32 7.94 -10.16 -19.73
CA ILE A 32 7.00 -9.89 -20.83
C ILE A 32 6.89 -11.08 -21.79
N SER A 33 8.01 -11.70 -22.13
CA SER A 33 8.05 -12.89 -22.99
C SER A 33 7.34 -14.07 -22.32
N TRP A 34 7.55 -14.28 -21.03
CA TRP A 34 6.88 -15.33 -20.27
C TRP A 34 5.36 -15.13 -20.21
N ILE A 35 4.90 -13.87 -19.95
CA ILE A 35 3.47 -13.53 -19.97
C ILE A 35 2.86 -13.85 -21.34
N ARG A 36 3.50 -13.39 -22.43
CA ARG A 36 3.02 -13.58 -23.80
C ARG A 36 3.00 -15.07 -24.21
N ASN A 37 4.05 -15.82 -23.89
CA ASN A 37 4.13 -17.27 -24.16
C ASN A 37 3.07 -18.08 -23.40
N ASN A 38 2.52 -17.52 -22.35
CA ASN A 38 1.42 -18.10 -21.60
C ASN A 38 0.04 -17.54 -21.99
N GLY A 39 -0.07 -16.87 -23.14
CA GLY A 39 -1.34 -16.37 -23.68
C GLY A 39 -1.77 -15.03 -23.12
N GLY A 40 -0.89 -14.34 -22.38
CA GLY A 40 -1.11 -12.97 -21.94
C GLY A 40 -0.81 -11.92 -22.99
N PHE A 41 -1.20 -10.70 -22.70
CA PHE A 41 -0.96 -9.53 -23.53
C PHE A 41 -0.41 -8.38 -22.68
N ILE A 42 0.64 -7.72 -23.18
CA ILE A 42 1.14 -6.44 -22.64
C ILE A 42 1.32 -5.51 -23.83
N SER A 43 0.77 -4.30 -23.72
CA SER A 43 0.89 -3.24 -24.73
C SER A 43 2.36 -2.84 -24.94
N ASP A 44 2.75 -2.60 -26.17
CA ASP A 44 4.06 -2.07 -26.54
C ASP A 44 4.21 -0.55 -26.29
N LYS A 45 3.12 0.07 -25.81
CA LYS A 45 3.09 1.49 -25.45
C LYS A 45 3.62 1.76 -24.02
N ILE A 46 4.20 0.77 -23.35
CA ILE A 46 4.67 0.87 -21.97
C ILE A 46 6.14 0.56 -21.90
N THR A 47 6.86 1.30 -21.08
CA THR A 47 8.26 1.06 -20.76
C THR A 47 8.50 1.21 -19.27
N PRO A 48 9.29 0.34 -18.62
CA PRO A 48 9.64 0.52 -17.22
C PRO A 48 10.69 1.63 -17.05
N ASP A 49 10.62 2.36 -15.96
CA ASP A 49 11.76 3.08 -15.40
C ASP A 49 12.30 2.24 -14.22
N GLU A 50 13.53 1.76 -14.38
CA GLU A 50 14.22 0.86 -13.45
C GLU A 50 15.35 1.58 -12.69
N SER A 51 15.27 2.91 -12.58
CA SER A 51 16.27 3.73 -11.88
C SER A 51 16.39 3.44 -10.37
N SER A 52 15.36 2.83 -9.78
CA SER A 52 15.32 2.39 -8.39
C SER A 52 15.09 0.89 -8.27
N GLU A 53 15.84 0.22 -7.39
CA GLU A 53 15.64 -1.20 -7.10
C GLU A 53 14.41 -1.48 -6.20
N PHE A 54 13.94 -0.46 -5.46
CA PHE A 54 12.80 -0.56 -4.56
C PHE A 54 11.49 -0.07 -5.15
N ASN A 55 11.57 0.83 -6.13
CA ASN A 55 10.42 1.42 -6.79
C ASN A 55 10.62 1.44 -8.29
N ARG A 56 9.78 0.71 -9.00
CA ARG A 56 9.72 0.70 -10.46
C ARG A 56 8.50 1.47 -10.91
N ILE A 57 8.67 2.25 -11.97
CA ILE A 57 7.64 3.11 -12.56
C ILE A 57 7.33 2.58 -13.94
N MET A 58 6.05 2.42 -14.28
CA MET A 58 5.61 2.08 -15.62
C MET A 58 5.19 3.35 -16.35
N LEU A 59 5.94 3.72 -17.38
CA LEU A 59 5.72 4.94 -18.17
C LEU A 59 5.07 4.60 -19.52
N SER A 60 4.22 5.49 -20.00
CA SER A 60 3.74 5.41 -21.37
C SER A 60 4.82 5.92 -22.34
N ASN A 61 5.18 5.14 -23.35
CA ASN A 61 6.08 5.55 -24.42
C ASN A 61 5.34 6.01 -25.70
N LYS A 62 4.01 5.99 -25.67
CA LYS A 62 3.08 6.52 -26.68
C LYS A 62 1.77 6.89 -25.99
N THR A 63 0.98 7.75 -26.60
CA THR A 63 -0.37 8.06 -26.08
C THR A 63 -1.24 6.80 -26.02
N ILE A 64 -1.92 6.59 -24.89
CA ILE A 64 -2.89 5.52 -24.66
C ILE A 64 -4.26 6.17 -24.53
N SER A 65 -5.23 5.70 -25.30
CA SER A 65 -6.58 6.26 -25.28
C SER A 65 -7.41 5.70 -24.15
N LYS A 66 -8.39 6.46 -23.66
CA LYS A 66 -9.38 5.98 -22.70
C LYS A 66 -10.02 4.67 -23.15
N ASN A 67 -10.20 3.72 -22.24
CA ASN A 67 -10.70 2.36 -22.44
C ASN A 67 -9.79 1.44 -23.26
N GLU A 68 -8.61 1.88 -23.67
CA GLU A 68 -7.65 1.02 -24.35
C GLU A 68 -7.16 -0.08 -23.41
N LEU A 69 -7.08 -1.32 -23.93
CA LEU A 69 -6.55 -2.47 -23.20
C LEU A 69 -5.02 -2.33 -23.09
N ILE A 70 -4.53 -2.33 -21.87
CA ILE A 70 -3.11 -2.20 -21.54
C ILE A 70 -2.47 -3.56 -21.32
N SER A 71 -3.14 -4.43 -20.56
CA SER A 71 -2.67 -5.80 -20.34
C SER A 71 -3.81 -6.79 -20.17
N PHE A 72 -3.51 -8.07 -20.44
CA PHE A 72 -4.30 -9.24 -20.08
C PHE A 72 -3.36 -10.28 -19.45
N ILE A 73 -3.64 -10.69 -18.21
CA ILE A 73 -2.85 -11.66 -17.45
C ILE A 73 -3.71 -12.89 -17.20
N PRO A 74 -3.44 -14.03 -17.89
CA PRO A 74 -4.21 -15.25 -17.73
C PRO A 74 -4.13 -15.83 -16.32
N GLU A 75 -5.22 -16.37 -15.80
CA GLU A 75 -5.32 -16.96 -14.45
C GLU A 75 -4.22 -17.99 -14.15
N LYS A 76 -3.79 -18.78 -15.14
CA LYS A 76 -2.76 -19.81 -14.95
C LYS A 76 -1.37 -19.29 -14.55
N ILE A 77 -1.09 -18.00 -14.78
CA ILE A 77 0.17 -17.35 -14.38
C ILE A 77 0.00 -16.41 -13.19
N ILE A 78 -1.13 -16.43 -12.54
CA ILE A 78 -1.43 -15.64 -11.36
C ILE A 78 -1.16 -16.50 -10.11
N LEU A 79 -0.48 -15.93 -9.12
CA LEU A 79 -0.36 -16.56 -7.82
C LEU A 79 -1.63 -16.29 -7.01
N SER A 80 -2.44 -17.32 -6.86
CA SER A 80 -3.67 -17.28 -6.07
C SER A 80 -3.94 -18.66 -5.48
N SER A 81 -4.78 -18.76 -4.45
CA SER A 81 -5.17 -20.03 -3.84
C SER A 81 -5.95 -20.97 -4.79
N ILE A 82 -6.49 -20.43 -5.87
CA ILE A 82 -7.15 -21.24 -6.92
C ILE A 82 -6.11 -22.05 -7.71
N ASN A 83 -4.86 -21.63 -7.78
CA ASN A 83 -3.81 -22.35 -8.48
C ASN A 83 -3.60 -23.74 -7.82
N PRO A 84 -3.74 -24.86 -8.55
CA PRO A 84 -3.68 -26.21 -7.97
C PRO A 84 -2.36 -26.53 -7.25
N LEU A 85 -1.23 -26.04 -7.78
CA LEU A 85 0.09 -26.23 -7.14
C LEU A 85 0.14 -25.53 -5.78
N LEU A 86 -0.27 -24.28 -5.73
CA LEU A 86 -0.31 -23.47 -4.54
C LEU A 86 -1.28 -24.06 -3.51
N ASN A 87 -2.47 -24.46 -3.94
CA ASN A 87 -3.48 -25.06 -3.08
C ASN A 87 -2.98 -26.36 -2.40
N SER A 88 -2.24 -27.22 -3.12
CA SER A 88 -1.71 -28.47 -2.54
C SER A 88 -0.71 -28.21 -1.40
N ILE A 89 0.16 -27.22 -1.56
CA ILE A 89 1.16 -26.82 -0.55
C ILE A 89 0.48 -26.16 0.64
N CYS A 90 -0.51 -25.29 0.40
CA CYS A 90 -1.29 -24.66 1.46
C CYS A 90 -2.04 -25.66 2.33
N ARG A 91 -2.66 -26.64 1.73
CA ARG A 91 -3.37 -27.70 2.49
C ARG A 91 -2.44 -28.49 3.40
N ARG A 92 -1.18 -28.65 3.01
CA ARG A 92 -0.17 -29.30 3.85
C ARG A 92 0.18 -28.46 5.06
N ALA A 93 0.38 -27.14 4.89
CA ALA A 93 0.83 -26.25 5.95
C ALA A 93 -0.29 -25.74 6.89
N TYR A 94 -1.49 -25.53 6.34
CA TYR A 94 -2.60 -24.87 7.01
C TYR A 94 -3.87 -25.72 7.11
N GLY A 95 -3.85 -26.94 6.56
CA GLY A 95 -5.01 -27.84 6.52
C GLY A 95 -6.03 -27.42 5.45
N LEU A 96 -7.27 -27.94 5.60
CA LEU A 96 -8.36 -27.69 4.64
C LEU A 96 -8.97 -26.29 4.77
N TYR A 97 -8.81 -25.66 5.91
CA TYR A 97 -9.41 -24.35 6.27
C TYR A 97 -8.30 -23.36 6.58
N HIS A 98 -7.53 -22.99 5.56
CA HIS A 98 -6.58 -21.87 5.71
C HIS A 98 -7.32 -20.55 5.80
N SER A 99 -6.83 -19.67 6.66
CA SER A 99 -7.52 -18.43 7.03
C SER A 99 -7.40 -17.32 6.00
N SER A 100 -6.36 -17.32 5.15
CA SER A 100 -6.20 -16.31 4.11
C SER A 100 -5.33 -16.75 2.94
N ASP A 101 -5.65 -16.26 1.75
CA ASP A 101 -4.85 -16.46 0.54
C ASP A 101 -3.46 -15.85 0.65
N LEU A 102 -3.32 -14.75 1.41
CA LEU A 102 -2.05 -14.09 1.65
C LEU A 102 -1.01 -15.05 2.26
N GLU A 103 -1.42 -15.83 3.26
CA GLU A 103 -0.57 -16.84 3.93
C GLU A 103 -0.10 -17.89 2.94
N CYS A 104 -1.03 -18.40 2.14
CA CYS A 104 -0.77 -19.40 1.13
C CYS A 104 0.19 -18.92 0.04
N ILE A 105 -0.06 -17.74 -0.52
CA ILE A 105 0.79 -17.13 -1.55
C ILE A 105 2.19 -16.90 -0.99
N THR A 106 2.29 -16.37 0.24
CA THR A 106 3.56 -16.13 0.92
C THR A 106 4.36 -17.42 1.07
N PHE A 107 3.73 -18.47 1.58
CA PHE A 107 4.41 -19.74 1.81
C PHE A 107 4.84 -20.40 0.50
N PHE A 108 3.96 -20.45 -0.49
CA PHE A 108 4.30 -20.96 -1.83
C PHE A 108 5.46 -20.16 -2.44
N MET A 109 5.39 -18.84 -2.47
CA MET A 109 6.42 -17.97 -3.01
C MET A 109 7.76 -18.20 -2.29
N THR A 110 7.75 -18.33 -0.96
CA THR A 110 8.96 -18.56 -0.18
C THR A 110 9.64 -19.86 -0.57
N LEU A 111 8.90 -20.95 -0.76
CA LEU A 111 9.46 -22.22 -1.19
C LEU A 111 9.91 -22.20 -2.65
N ASP A 112 9.09 -21.64 -3.53
CA ASP A 112 9.28 -21.74 -4.99
C ASP A 112 10.38 -20.81 -5.51
N LYS A 113 10.67 -19.70 -4.85
CA LYS A 113 11.81 -18.81 -5.20
C LYS A 113 13.17 -19.51 -5.11
N PHE A 114 13.31 -20.54 -4.29
CA PHE A 114 14.53 -21.35 -4.21
C PHE A 114 14.62 -22.42 -5.31
N ASN A 115 13.55 -22.65 -6.03
CA ASN A 115 13.51 -23.58 -7.15
C ASN A 115 14.03 -22.92 -8.43
N LYS A 116 15.25 -23.27 -8.85
CA LYS A 116 15.87 -22.72 -10.07
C LYS A 116 15.10 -23.00 -11.37
N THR A 117 14.25 -24.01 -11.36
CA THR A 117 13.40 -24.41 -12.50
C THR A 117 11.94 -24.01 -12.30
N SER A 118 11.67 -23.08 -11.38
CA SER A 118 10.30 -22.60 -11.14
C SER A 118 9.66 -22.07 -12.41
N PHE A 119 8.39 -22.42 -12.60
CA PHE A 119 7.55 -21.85 -13.64
C PHE A 119 7.39 -20.33 -13.49
N PHE A 120 7.38 -19.81 -12.25
CA PHE A 120 7.25 -18.40 -11.91
C PHE A 120 8.58 -17.64 -11.84
N LYS A 121 9.70 -18.30 -12.18
CA LYS A 121 11.03 -17.67 -12.11
C LYS A 121 11.12 -16.32 -12.83
N PRO A 122 10.60 -16.12 -14.07
CA PRO A 122 10.66 -14.83 -14.75
C PRO A 122 9.91 -13.72 -14.00
N TYR A 123 8.85 -14.08 -13.27
CA TYR A 123 8.12 -13.16 -12.41
C TYR A 123 8.95 -12.79 -11.17
N TYR A 124 9.50 -13.80 -10.46
CA TYR A 124 10.30 -13.55 -9.26
C TYR A 124 11.57 -12.75 -9.54
N ASP A 125 12.23 -13.00 -10.67
CA ASP A 125 13.46 -12.30 -11.04
C ASP A 125 13.21 -10.81 -11.32
N TYR A 126 11.99 -10.44 -11.68
CA TYR A 126 11.63 -9.06 -11.96
C TYR A 126 10.98 -8.33 -10.78
N LEU A 127 10.58 -9.00 -9.72
CA LEU A 127 10.02 -8.32 -8.55
C LEU A 127 10.99 -7.28 -7.98
N PRO A 128 10.54 -6.05 -7.71
CA PRO A 128 11.38 -5.08 -6.99
C PRO A 128 11.67 -5.59 -5.59
N LYS A 129 12.81 -5.18 -5.05
CA LYS A 129 13.14 -5.46 -3.65
C LYS A 129 12.18 -4.72 -2.72
N PHE A 130 11.81 -5.34 -1.62
CA PHE A 130 11.06 -4.69 -0.56
C PHE A 130 12.04 -4.08 0.46
N ASP A 131 11.90 -2.78 0.74
CA ASP A 131 12.73 -2.10 1.72
C ASP A 131 12.20 -2.34 3.15
N MET A 132 12.65 -3.43 3.76
CA MET A 132 12.27 -3.78 5.13
C MET A 132 12.60 -2.69 6.15
N GLY A 133 13.62 -1.86 5.90
CA GLY A 133 14.04 -0.82 6.84
C GLY A 133 13.04 0.35 6.94
N ARG A 134 12.20 0.55 5.94
CA ARG A 134 11.19 1.61 5.90
C ARG A 134 9.84 1.18 6.46
N ALA A 135 9.53 -0.12 6.43
CA ALA A 135 8.25 -0.60 6.91
C ALA A 135 8.13 -0.50 8.44
N PRO A 136 7.07 0.07 8.99
CA PRO A 136 6.86 0.12 10.45
C PRO A 136 6.85 -1.24 11.13
N THR A 137 6.52 -2.32 10.41
CA THR A 137 6.61 -3.71 10.88
C THR A 137 8.03 -4.14 11.24
N SER A 138 9.04 -3.42 10.76
CA SER A 138 10.46 -3.63 11.10
C SER A 138 10.97 -2.70 12.20
N PHE A 139 10.13 -1.80 12.72
CA PHE A 139 10.54 -0.88 13.78
C PHE A 139 10.72 -1.63 15.11
N SER A 140 11.78 -1.27 15.86
CA SER A 140 11.96 -1.73 17.21
C SER A 140 10.84 -1.25 18.14
N GLU A 141 10.57 -1.97 19.23
CA GLU A 141 9.58 -1.54 20.24
C GLU A 141 9.86 -0.11 20.76
N LYS A 142 11.14 0.24 20.94
CA LYS A 142 11.54 1.60 21.33
C LYS A 142 11.10 2.63 20.29
N LYS A 143 11.25 2.33 18.99
CA LYS A 143 10.86 3.22 17.90
C LYS A 143 9.33 3.31 17.80
N LEU A 144 8.61 2.20 17.95
CA LEU A 144 7.15 2.18 17.97
C LEU A 144 6.60 2.99 19.14
N LYS A 145 7.18 2.85 20.34
CA LYS A 145 6.79 3.64 21.50
C LYS A 145 7.04 5.14 21.31
N PHE A 146 8.10 5.51 20.61
CA PHE A 146 8.35 6.93 20.28
C PHE A 146 7.25 7.52 19.38
N TYR A 147 6.64 6.68 18.54
CA TYR A 147 5.55 7.07 17.63
C TYR A 147 4.16 6.62 18.13
N GLU A 148 3.97 6.36 19.43
CA GLU A 148 2.68 5.90 19.96
C GLU A 148 1.51 6.85 19.66
N GLU A 149 1.77 8.16 19.59
CA GLU A 149 0.76 9.17 19.24
C GLU A 149 0.33 9.11 17.76
N LEU A 150 1.15 8.49 16.90
CA LEU A 150 0.82 8.20 15.49
C LEU A 150 0.09 6.86 15.31
N GLU A 151 -0.09 6.10 16.40
CA GLU A 151 -0.81 4.82 16.44
C GLU A 151 -0.20 3.70 15.56
N PHE A 152 1.08 3.79 15.19
CA PHE A 152 1.76 2.72 14.43
C PHE A 152 1.78 1.39 15.17
N ASP A 153 1.89 1.41 16.50
CA ASP A 153 1.88 0.24 17.37
C ASP A 153 0.65 -0.64 17.15
N LEU A 154 -0.53 -0.04 16.97
CA LEU A 154 -1.77 -0.75 16.70
C LEU A 154 -1.71 -1.49 15.35
N TYR A 155 -1.34 -0.81 14.28
CA TYR A 155 -1.29 -1.39 12.94
C TYR A 155 -0.19 -2.44 12.80
N VAL A 156 0.98 -2.16 13.39
CA VAL A 156 2.10 -3.10 13.43
C VAL A 156 1.77 -4.32 14.27
N GLY A 157 1.11 -4.14 15.42
CA GLY A 157 0.67 -5.24 16.27
C GLY A 157 -0.28 -6.20 15.53
N ILE A 158 -1.26 -5.66 14.79
CA ILE A 158 -2.17 -6.47 13.96
C ILE A 158 -1.39 -7.20 12.86
N SER A 159 -0.48 -6.51 12.17
CA SER A 159 0.33 -7.12 11.10
C SER A 159 1.25 -8.23 11.64
N ASN A 160 1.91 -7.99 12.76
CA ASN A 160 2.78 -8.99 13.40
C ASN A 160 1.98 -10.20 13.90
N HIS A 161 0.79 -10.00 14.47
CA HIS A 161 -0.07 -11.11 14.89
C HIS A 161 -0.48 -11.99 13.69
N LYS A 162 -0.87 -11.39 12.59
CA LYS A 162 -1.18 -12.12 11.35
C LYS A 162 0.04 -12.87 10.82
N LEU A 163 1.21 -12.25 10.80
CA LEU A 163 2.47 -12.90 10.39
C LEU A 163 2.79 -14.10 11.27
N GLN A 164 2.67 -13.98 12.60
CA GLN A 164 2.94 -15.09 13.54
C GLN A 164 1.97 -16.25 13.33
N ASN A 165 0.69 -15.97 13.07
CA ASN A 165 -0.29 -17.00 12.75
C ASN A 165 -0.01 -17.68 11.41
N ALA A 166 0.50 -16.92 10.43
CA ALA A 166 0.88 -17.45 9.13
C ALA A 166 2.13 -18.33 9.19
N TYR A 167 3.09 -17.98 10.06
CA TYR A 167 4.32 -18.75 10.30
C TYR A 167 4.13 -19.70 11.47
N ASN A 168 3.53 -20.86 11.20
CA ASN A 168 3.27 -21.91 12.19
C ASN A 168 4.38 -23.00 12.15
N GLU A 169 4.33 -23.93 13.13
CA GLU A 169 5.31 -25.01 13.28
C GLU A 169 5.44 -25.90 12.02
N GLU A 170 4.34 -26.15 11.30
CA GLU A 170 4.38 -26.95 10.09
C GLU A 170 5.04 -26.21 8.91
N VAL A 171 4.80 -24.89 8.79
CA VAL A 171 5.48 -24.03 7.83
C VAL A 171 6.99 -24.03 8.08
N GLU A 172 7.41 -23.81 9.33
CA GLU A 172 8.82 -23.82 9.73
C GLU A 172 9.49 -25.13 9.37
N LYS A 173 8.90 -26.24 9.79
CA LYS A 173 9.39 -27.60 9.52
C LYS A 173 9.55 -27.87 8.01
N ILE A 174 8.55 -27.51 7.20
CA ILE A 174 8.65 -27.72 5.74
C ILE A 174 9.77 -26.88 5.14
N MET A 175 9.96 -25.64 5.59
CA MET A 175 11.02 -24.76 5.11
C MET A 175 12.40 -25.27 5.50
N GLU A 176 12.57 -25.81 6.71
CA GLU A 176 13.82 -26.44 7.17
C GLU A 176 14.12 -27.71 6.37
N GLU A 177 13.13 -28.57 6.13
CA GLU A 177 13.24 -29.77 5.28
C GLU A 177 13.70 -29.42 3.85
N LYS A 178 13.34 -28.23 3.35
CA LYS A 178 13.80 -27.69 2.07
C LYS A 178 15.17 -27.03 2.13
N GLY A 179 15.81 -26.96 3.31
CA GLY A 179 17.13 -26.38 3.50
C GLY A 179 17.16 -24.86 3.44
N ILE A 180 16.03 -24.20 3.68
CA ILE A 180 15.95 -22.74 3.72
C ILE A 180 16.62 -22.25 5.00
N LYS A 181 17.63 -21.42 4.83
CA LYS A 181 18.34 -20.79 5.96
C LYS A 181 17.52 -19.61 6.48
N ASN A 182 17.46 -19.45 7.81
CA ASN A 182 16.69 -18.39 8.48
C ASN A 182 15.23 -18.36 8.01
N PRO A 183 14.46 -19.45 8.16
CA PRO A 183 13.16 -19.63 7.54
C PRO A 183 12.16 -18.53 7.95
N PHE A 184 12.18 -18.06 9.20
CA PHE A 184 11.30 -16.98 9.64
C PHE A 184 11.58 -15.65 8.90
N GLU A 185 12.85 -15.27 8.74
CA GLU A 185 13.20 -14.00 8.07
C GLU A 185 12.86 -14.05 6.58
N GLU A 186 13.09 -15.19 5.93
CA GLU A 186 12.69 -15.39 4.52
C GLU A 186 11.16 -15.35 4.36
N PHE A 187 10.43 -16.00 5.27
CA PHE A 187 8.98 -15.96 5.27
C PHE A 187 8.46 -14.54 5.51
N LYS A 188 8.98 -13.85 6.52
CA LYS A 188 8.63 -12.46 6.85
C LYS A 188 8.86 -11.52 5.68
N TYR A 189 10.02 -11.62 5.02
CA TYR A 189 10.32 -10.82 3.83
C TYR A 189 9.28 -11.04 2.72
N ASN A 190 8.98 -12.30 2.39
CA ASN A 190 7.99 -12.60 1.36
C ASN A 190 6.57 -12.24 1.81
N TYR A 191 6.24 -12.31 3.10
CA TYR A 191 4.96 -11.87 3.64
C TYR A 191 4.74 -10.36 3.40
N GLU A 192 5.73 -9.53 3.73
CA GLU A 192 5.66 -8.08 3.47
C GLU A 192 5.60 -7.78 1.97
N LEU A 193 6.37 -8.49 1.17
CA LEU A 193 6.35 -8.36 -0.28
C LEU A 193 4.97 -8.70 -0.86
N VAL A 194 4.39 -9.83 -0.52
CA VAL A 194 3.07 -10.28 -0.98
C VAL A 194 1.97 -9.36 -0.46
N LYS A 195 2.02 -8.97 0.82
CA LYS A 195 1.06 -8.05 1.44
C LYS A 195 0.96 -6.73 0.66
N SER A 196 2.08 -6.21 0.18
CA SER A 196 2.13 -4.95 -0.58
C SER A 196 1.77 -5.08 -2.06
N ARG A 197 1.52 -6.31 -2.58
CA ARG A 197 1.35 -6.59 -4.02
C ARG A 197 0.16 -7.48 -4.35
N ASN A 198 -0.71 -7.75 -3.39
CA ASN A 198 -1.88 -8.56 -3.65
C ASN A 198 -3.08 -7.72 -4.08
N PHE A 199 -3.91 -8.30 -4.93
CA PHE A 199 -5.14 -7.73 -5.43
C PHE A 199 -6.32 -8.62 -5.03
N ALA A 200 -7.40 -8.00 -4.54
CA ALA A 200 -8.66 -8.69 -4.41
C ALA A 200 -9.28 -8.90 -5.80
N ARG A 201 -9.84 -10.08 -6.07
CA ARG A 201 -10.55 -10.34 -7.33
C ARG A 201 -11.87 -9.55 -7.32
N PRO A 202 -12.11 -8.66 -8.30
CA PRO A 202 -13.38 -7.95 -8.40
C PRO A 202 -14.57 -8.93 -8.51
N GLY A 203 -15.66 -8.65 -7.78
CA GLY A 203 -16.86 -9.46 -7.84
C GLY A 203 -16.83 -10.78 -7.05
N SER A 204 -15.76 -11.09 -6.31
CA SER A 204 -15.78 -12.18 -5.33
C SER A 204 -16.69 -11.80 -4.15
N ASP A 205 -17.55 -12.74 -3.73
CA ASP A 205 -18.41 -12.55 -2.57
C ASP A 205 -17.57 -12.24 -1.32
N PHE A 206 -18.07 -11.36 -0.46
CA PHE A 206 -17.44 -10.82 0.76
C PHE A 206 -16.86 -11.89 1.73
N PHE A 207 -17.16 -13.16 1.52
CA PHE A 207 -16.73 -14.29 2.36
C PHE A 207 -15.42 -14.96 1.90
N PHE A 208 -14.96 -14.68 0.68
CA PHE A 208 -13.71 -15.22 0.16
C PHE A 208 -12.99 -14.13 -0.64
N ASP A 209 -12.25 -13.28 0.05
CA ASP A 209 -11.28 -12.37 -0.60
C ASP A 209 -10.21 -13.22 -1.29
N LEU A 210 -10.43 -13.54 -2.57
CA LEU A 210 -9.45 -14.20 -3.41
C LEU A 210 -8.33 -13.22 -3.71
N ASN A 211 -7.36 -13.15 -2.80
CA ASN A 211 -6.16 -12.37 -3.00
C ASN A 211 -5.28 -13.03 -4.07
N SER A 212 -4.64 -12.22 -4.88
CA SER A 212 -3.83 -12.67 -6.00
C SER A 212 -2.63 -11.77 -6.21
N CYS A 213 -1.44 -12.33 -6.43
CA CYS A 213 -0.34 -11.57 -7.01
C CYS A 213 -0.44 -11.69 -8.53
N VAL A 214 -0.65 -10.56 -9.19
CA VAL A 214 -0.92 -10.49 -10.62
C VAL A 214 0.31 -9.91 -11.33
N PRO A 215 1.15 -10.73 -11.98
CA PRO A 215 2.37 -10.29 -12.65
C PRO A 215 2.11 -9.10 -13.58
N PHE A 216 3.02 -8.14 -13.61
CA PHE A 216 2.94 -6.88 -14.33
C PHE A 216 1.97 -5.85 -13.73
N ILE A 217 0.70 -6.18 -13.42
CA ILE A 217 -0.27 -5.20 -12.89
C ILE A 217 0.19 -4.68 -11.52
N GLU A 218 0.78 -5.52 -10.69
CA GLU A 218 1.31 -5.17 -9.38
C GLU A 218 2.56 -4.26 -9.39
N LEU A 219 3.11 -3.97 -10.57
CA LEU A 219 4.23 -3.06 -10.75
C LEU A 219 3.79 -1.59 -10.87
N LEU A 220 2.49 -1.34 -11.04
CA LEU A 220 1.94 0.01 -11.11
C LEU A 220 1.80 0.61 -9.73
N ASN A 221 2.23 1.86 -9.57
CA ASN A 221 2.15 2.59 -8.31
C ASN A 221 0.75 3.14 -8.04
N HIS A 222 0.51 3.52 -6.80
CA HIS A 222 -0.74 4.15 -6.37
C HIS A 222 -0.77 5.64 -6.65
N ASP A 223 -1.92 6.12 -7.13
CA ASP A 223 -2.28 7.53 -7.13
C ASP A 223 -3.79 7.67 -6.87
N ASN A 224 -4.20 8.68 -6.07
CA ASN A 224 -5.61 8.99 -5.88
C ASN A 224 -6.29 9.47 -7.17
N ASN A 225 -5.52 10.03 -8.12
CA ASN A 225 -5.94 10.43 -9.46
C ASN A 225 -5.41 9.44 -10.52
N TYR A 226 -5.56 8.15 -10.23
CA TYR A 226 -5.09 7.05 -11.08
C TYR A 226 -5.62 7.15 -12.52
N ASN A 227 -4.89 6.57 -13.45
CA ASN A 227 -5.22 6.59 -14.89
C ASN A 227 -5.48 5.22 -15.50
N THR A 228 -5.32 4.15 -14.71
CA THR A 228 -5.64 2.78 -15.13
C THR A 228 -6.49 2.10 -14.08
N ASP A 229 -7.31 1.13 -14.49
CA ASP A 229 -8.08 0.29 -13.59
C ASP A 229 -8.06 -1.16 -14.07
N PHE A 230 -8.23 -2.09 -13.14
CA PHE A 230 -8.22 -3.52 -13.41
C PHE A 230 -9.56 -4.17 -13.14
N ASP A 231 -9.82 -5.25 -13.87
CA ASP A 231 -11.01 -6.08 -13.70
C ASP A 231 -10.66 -7.53 -14.02
N PHE A 232 -11.51 -8.46 -13.64
CA PHE A 232 -11.36 -9.87 -14.00
C PHE A 232 -12.30 -10.24 -15.15
N ASP A 233 -11.72 -10.64 -16.28
CA ASP A 233 -12.47 -11.14 -17.45
C ASP A 233 -12.88 -12.61 -17.22
N GLU A 234 -14.11 -12.81 -16.80
CA GLU A 234 -14.67 -14.14 -16.52
C GLU A 234 -14.73 -15.03 -17.77
N LYS A 235 -14.84 -14.44 -18.96
CA LYS A 235 -14.90 -15.19 -20.22
C LYS A 235 -13.54 -15.74 -20.61
N ASN A 236 -12.51 -14.92 -20.53
CA ASN A 236 -11.15 -15.29 -20.93
C ASN A 236 -10.30 -15.77 -19.75
N LYS A 237 -10.85 -15.74 -18.52
CA LYS A 237 -10.20 -16.19 -17.28
C LYS A 237 -8.84 -15.51 -17.06
N GLY A 238 -8.88 -14.23 -16.71
CA GLY A 238 -7.68 -13.46 -16.43
C GLY A 238 -7.96 -12.02 -16.04
N PHE A 239 -6.96 -11.36 -15.46
CA PHE A 239 -7.03 -9.94 -15.14
C PHE A 239 -6.76 -9.10 -16.39
N ILE A 240 -7.57 -8.07 -16.57
CA ILE A 240 -7.39 -7.02 -17.58
C ILE A 240 -7.04 -5.71 -16.90
N LEU A 241 -6.18 -4.92 -17.55
CA LEU A 241 -5.86 -3.55 -17.18
C LEU A 241 -6.26 -2.64 -18.32
N LYS A 242 -6.99 -1.56 -18.04
CA LYS A 242 -7.45 -0.58 -19.02
C LYS A 242 -7.17 0.84 -18.56
N ALA A 243 -6.97 1.74 -19.52
CA ALA A 243 -6.92 3.17 -19.24
C ALA A 243 -8.33 3.69 -18.88
N VAL A 244 -8.45 4.44 -17.78
CA VAL A 244 -9.73 5.09 -17.38
C VAL A 244 -9.88 6.49 -17.95
N ARG A 245 -8.79 7.08 -18.43
CA ARG A 245 -8.69 8.34 -19.18
C ARG A 245 -7.58 8.25 -20.21
N ASP A 246 -7.46 9.27 -21.05
CA ASP A 246 -6.30 9.37 -21.94
C ASP A 246 -5.01 9.52 -21.10
N ILE A 247 -3.94 8.82 -21.50
CA ILE A 247 -2.62 8.83 -20.87
C ILE A 247 -1.64 9.39 -21.89
N ASN A 248 -0.93 10.45 -21.52
CA ASN A 248 0.02 11.12 -22.41
C ASN A 248 1.36 10.39 -22.46
N LEU A 249 2.12 10.64 -23.53
CA LEU A 249 3.52 10.21 -23.63
C LEU A 249 4.32 10.66 -22.41
N GLY A 250 5.05 9.74 -21.78
CA GLY A 250 5.88 9.98 -20.60
C GLY A 250 5.12 10.02 -19.29
N GLU A 251 3.79 9.86 -19.30
CA GLU A 251 2.99 9.82 -18.09
C GLU A 251 3.12 8.44 -17.41
N GLU A 252 3.22 8.43 -16.08
CA GLU A 252 3.21 7.19 -15.30
C GLU A 252 1.84 6.53 -15.32
N LEU A 253 1.82 5.20 -15.47
CA LEU A 253 0.62 4.39 -15.31
C LEU A 253 0.42 4.11 -13.82
N THR A 254 -0.73 4.50 -13.29
CA THR A 254 -1.05 4.38 -11.86
C THR A 254 -2.38 3.68 -11.63
N LEU A 255 -2.48 3.00 -10.48
CA LEU A 255 -3.68 2.30 -10.00
C LEU A 255 -4.19 2.93 -8.71
N SER A 256 -5.43 2.65 -8.34
CA SER A 256 -5.90 2.81 -6.97
C SER A 256 -5.59 1.57 -6.13
N TYR A 257 -4.93 1.76 -4.97
CA TYR A 257 -4.77 0.70 -3.96
C TYR A 257 -5.93 0.67 -2.96
N GLY A 258 -6.98 1.45 -3.22
CA GLY A 258 -8.12 1.63 -2.35
C GLY A 258 -8.15 3.02 -1.69
N ASN A 259 -9.16 3.22 -0.86
CA ASN A 259 -9.40 4.47 -0.13
C ASN A 259 -8.56 4.51 1.16
N GLU A 260 -7.23 4.46 1.03
CA GLU A 260 -6.32 4.23 2.12
C GLU A 260 -5.78 5.51 2.74
N SER A 261 -5.78 5.57 4.07
CA SER A 261 -5.13 6.66 4.81
C SER A 261 -3.60 6.55 4.74
N ASN A 262 -2.89 7.64 5.02
CA ASN A 262 -1.43 7.64 4.99
C ASN A 262 -0.79 6.64 5.98
N ILE A 263 -1.41 6.39 7.13
CA ILE A 263 -0.93 5.35 8.05
C ILE A 263 -1.04 3.97 7.39
N ASN A 264 -2.17 3.65 6.76
CA ASN A 264 -2.36 2.38 6.06
C ASN A 264 -1.41 2.23 4.86
N LEU A 265 -1.26 3.29 4.06
CA LEU A 265 -0.30 3.30 2.95
C LEU A 265 1.12 3.07 3.44
N PHE A 266 1.52 3.71 4.54
CA PHE A 266 2.85 3.56 5.08
C PHE A 266 3.10 2.18 5.70
N VAL A 267 2.17 1.67 6.50
CA VAL A 267 2.32 0.35 7.16
C VAL A 267 2.28 -0.79 6.15
N THR A 268 1.50 -0.66 5.08
CA THR A 268 1.32 -1.74 4.09
C THR A 268 2.32 -1.65 2.96
N TYR A 269 2.60 -0.45 2.46
CA TYR A 269 3.35 -0.25 1.21
C TYR A 269 4.65 0.54 1.39
N GLY A 270 4.90 1.16 2.56
CA GLY A 270 6.12 1.91 2.86
C GLY A 270 6.17 3.33 2.29
N PHE A 271 5.04 3.91 1.87
CA PHE A 271 4.97 5.29 1.37
C PHE A 271 3.74 6.05 1.87
N THR A 272 3.72 7.36 1.66
CA THR A 272 2.58 8.23 1.93
C THR A 272 2.33 9.17 0.75
N LEU A 273 1.11 9.69 0.65
CA LEU A 273 0.76 10.74 -0.30
C LEU A 273 0.74 12.10 0.40
N LYS A 274 1.41 13.07 -0.20
CA LYS A 274 1.23 14.47 0.18
C LYS A 274 -0.19 14.90 -0.22
N ASN A 275 -0.97 15.47 0.68
CA ASN A 275 -2.37 15.85 0.44
C ASN A 275 -3.32 14.66 0.18
N ASN A 276 -3.09 13.53 0.86
CA ASN A 276 -4.02 12.41 0.77
C ASN A 276 -5.43 12.86 1.16
N ILE A 277 -6.42 12.54 0.31
CA ILE A 277 -7.84 12.86 0.55
C ILE A 277 -8.46 11.96 1.63
N TYR A 278 -7.90 10.76 1.83
CA TYR A 278 -8.33 9.81 2.85
C TYR A 278 -7.54 10.04 4.14
N LYS A 279 -8.18 10.72 5.10
CA LYS A 279 -7.52 11.16 6.33
C LYS A 279 -7.35 10.03 7.33
N ASN A 280 -6.26 10.10 8.10
CA ASN A 280 -6.04 9.20 9.21
C ASN A 280 -7.08 9.43 10.31
N SER A 281 -7.71 8.36 10.79
CA SER A 281 -8.43 8.44 12.06
C SER A 281 -7.43 8.61 13.21
N MET A 282 -7.86 9.21 14.30
CA MET A 282 -6.99 9.45 15.45
C MET A 282 -7.71 9.15 16.75
N ARG A 283 -7.00 8.52 17.69
CA ARG A 283 -7.46 8.23 19.04
C ARG A 283 -7.04 9.37 19.97
N VAL A 284 -7.99 9.96 20.65
CA VAL A 284 -7.79 11.07 21.59
C VAL A 284 -8.24 10.65 22.98
N LYS A 285 -7.38 10.87 23.97
CA LYS A 285 -7.77 10.68 25.38
C LYS A 285 -8.62 11.86 25.84
N ILE A 286 -9.85 11.58 26.31
CA ILE A 286 -10.78 12.59 26.83
C ILE A 286 -11.27 12.08 28.19
N GLY A 287 -10.92 12.78 29.28
CA GLY A 287 -11.11 12.28 30.63
C GLY A 287 -10.35 10.96 30.82
N GLU A 288 -11.05 9.92 31.30
CA GLU A 288 -10.45 8.59 31.53
C GLU A 288 -10.59 7.66 30.31
N GLY A 289 -11.30 8.07 29.25
CA GLY A 289 -11.57 7.25 28.06
C GLY A 289 -10.76 7.67 26.84
N TYR A 290 -10.74 6.76 25.83
CA TYR A 290 -10.21 7.05 24.50
C TYR A 290 -11.34 7.08 23.48
N TYR A 291 -11.35 8.10 22.62
CA TYR A 291 -12.35 8.33 21.60
C TYR A 291 -11.69 8.47 20.26
N ARG A 292 -12.29 7.90 19.21
CA ARG A 292 -11.74 7.95 17.86
C ARG A 292 -12.44 9.03 17.04
N PHE A 293 -11.65 9.92 16.48
CA PHE A 293 -12.06 10.94 15.53
C PHE A 293 -11.78 10.46 14.10
N TYR A 294 -12.68 10.78 13.18
CA TYR A 294 -12.61 10.44 11.77
C TYR A 294 -12.55 11.71 10.92
N PRO A 295 -11.35 12.34 10.77
CA PRO A 295 -11.22 13.60 10.07
C PRO A 295 -11.70 13.54 8.64
N SER A 296 -12.30 14.64 8.19
CA SER A 296 -12.79 14.84 6.83
C SER A 296 -12.49 16.25 6.37
N GLU A 297 -12.39 16.46 5.06
CA GLU A 297 -12.34 17.81 4.48
C GLU A 297 -13.67 18.55 4.67
N SER A 298 -14.78 17.82 4.85
CA SER A 298 -16.10 18.38 5.11
C SER A 298 -16.24 18.81 6.57
N ARG A 299 -16.38 20.12 6.80
CA ARG A 299 -16.69 20.69 8.12
C ARG A 299 -17.95 20.07 8.74
N GLU A 300 -18.99 19.83 7.92
CA GLU A 300 -20.24 19.22 8.36
C GLU A 300 -20.02 17.79 8.91
N ARG A 301 -19.19 16.98 8.25
CA ARG A 301 -18.85 15.63 8.73
C ARG A 301 -18.09 15.70 10.04
N ASN A 302 -17.13 16.62 10.18
CA ASN A 302 -16.38 16.82 11.42
C ASN A 302 -17.29 17.26 12.57
N ILE A 303 -18.31 18.09 12.32
CA ILE A 303 -19.32 18.47 13.32
C ILE A 303 -20.16 17.25 13.73
N LYS A 304 -20.58 16.41 12.80
CA LYS A 304 -21.31 15.16 13.10
C LYS A 304 -20.47 14.21 13.97
N ASP A 305 -19.18 14.11 13.69
CA ASP A 305 -18.24 13.32 14.48
C ASP A 305 -18.14 13.84 15.93
N ILE A 306 -17.97 15.17 16.09
CA ILE A 306 -18.00 15.83 17.42
C ILE A 306 -19.29 15.50 18.18
N TYR A 307 -20.46 15.60 17.53
CA TYR A 307 -21.74 15.31 18.20
C TYR A 307 -21.88 13.84 18.59
N SER A 308 -21.37 12.92 17.77
CA SER A 308 -21.33 11.49 18.08
C SER A 308 -20.51 11.21 19.35
N ILE A 309 -19.29 11.77 19.42
CA ILE A 309 -18.41 11.63 20.58
C ILE A 309 -19.04 12.31 21.82
N ALA A 310 -19.59 13.52 21.65
CA ALA A 310 -20.25 14.24 22.73
C ALA A 310 -21.45 13.45 23.30
N LYS A 311 -22.21 12.77 22.45
CA LYS A 311 -23.31 11.88 22.89
C LYS A 311 -22.77 10.72 23.75
N SER A 312 -21.71 10.06 23.30
CA SER A 312 -21.09 8.97 24.08
C SER A 312 -20.55 9.46 25.43
N LEU A 313 -19.93 10.65 25.45
CA LEU A 313 -19.46 11.27 26.71
C LEU A 313 -20.61 11.58 27.66
N LYS A 314 -21.75 12.07 27.15
CA LYS A 314 -22.95 12.31 27.95
C LYS A 314 -23.45 11.03 28.64
N GLU A 315 -23.54 9.95 27.89
CA GLU A 315 -23.99 8.64 28.38
C GLU A 315 -23.05 8.09 29.44
N ILE A 316 -21.74 8.20 29.26
CA ILE A 316 -20.73 7.68 30.21
C ILE A 316 -20.67 8.51 31.49
N TYR A 317 -20.67 9.83 31.40
CA TYR A 317 -20.48 10.72 32.57
C TYR A 317 -21.79 11.21 33.18
N GLY A 318 -22.96 10.81 32.64
CA GLY A 318 -24.27 11.19 33.17
C GLY A 318 -24.57 12.70 33.09
N PHE A 319 -23.99 13.42 32.13
CA PHE A 319 -24.21 14.86 31.99
C PHE A 319 -25.62 15.16 31.46
N GLU A 320 -26.35 16.05 32.18
CA GLU A 320 -27.62 16.60 31.70
C GLU A 320 -27.43 17.52 30.48
N LYS A 321 -28.52 17.82 29.73
CA LYS A 321 -28.49 18.64 28.50
C LYS A 321 -27.79 19.98 28.64
N GLU A 322 -27.84 20.59 29.82
CA GLU A 322 -27.29 21.95 30.08
C GLU A 322 -25.74 21.99 30.17
N LYS A 323 -25.06 20.82 30.07
CA LYS A 323 -23.59 20.73 30.25
C LYS A 323 -22.84 20.45 28.95
N GLU A 324 -23.39 20.76 27.79
CA GLU A 324 -22.71 20.54 26.47
C GLU A 324 -21.38 21.30 26.39
N ILE A 325 -21.30 22.51 26.91
CA ILE A 325 -20.06 23.30 26.95
C ILE A 325 -18.96 22.59 27.75
N VAL A 326 -19.32 21.91 28.84
CA VAL A 326 -18.34 21.14 29.63
C VAL A 326 -17.76 20.00 28.80
N ILE A 327 -18.60 19.31 28.04
CA ILE A 327 -18.17 18.20 27.16
C ILE A 327 -17.26 18.72 26.06
N TYR A 328 -17.63 19.83 25.40
CA TYR A 328 -16.78 20.42 24.35
C TYR A 328 -15.43 20.89 24.89
N ASN A 329 -15.38 21.43 26.12
CA ASN A 329 -14.13 21.81 26.77
C ASN A 329 -13.28 20.57 27.13
N LEU A 330 -13.87 19.44 27.55
CA LEU A 330 -13.14 18.19 27.77
C LEU A 330 -12.55 17.64 26.45
N MET A 331 -13.31 17.71 25.36
CA MET A 331 -12.83 17.31 24.03
C MET A 331 -11.71 18.23 23.56
N LEU A 332 -11.85 19.55 23.77
CA LEU A 332 -10.85 20.54 23.42
C LEU A 332 -9.53 20.29 24.17
N ASP A 333 -9.58 20.07 25.49
CA ASP A 333 -8.41 19.73 26.31
C ASP A 333 -7.70 18.46 25.81
N GLY A 334 -8.47 17.41 25.49
CA GLY A 334 -7.92 16.17 24.94
C GLY A 334 -7.21 16.36 23.60
N LEU A 335 -7.80 17.13 22.69
CA LEU A 335 -7.22 17.43 21.39
C LEU A 335 -5.98 18.33 21.51
N GLU A 336 -5.99 19.36 22.36
CA GLU A 336 -4.84 20.24 22.60
C GLU A 336 -3.66 19.45 23.18
N LYS A 337 -3.90 18.55 24.16
CA LYS A 337 -2.86 17.66 24.71
C LYS A 337 -2.27 16.72 23.65
N LYS A 338 -3.11 16.14 22.79
CA LYS A 338 -2.62 15.28 21.70
C LYS A 338 -1.80 16.09 20.70
N LEU A 339 -2.23 17.30 20.35
CA LEU A 339 -1.52 18.20 19.45
C LEU A 339 -0.12 18.55 19.98
N GLU A 340 -0.02 18.89 21.28
CA GLU A 340 1.27 19.16 21.91
C GLU A 340 2.23 17.98 21.79
N LYS A 341 1.77 16.76 22.08
CA LYS A 341 2.58 15.55 21.99
C LYS A 341 3.06 15.27 20.57
N ILE A 342 2.17 15.38 19.58
CA ILE A 342 2.52 15.15 18.16
C ILE A 342 3.56 16.18 17.69
N ARG A 343 3.43 17.45 18.08
CA ARG A 343 4.39 18.52 17.73
C ARG A 343 5.78 18.33 18.33
N LEU A 344 5.91 17.52 19.38
CA LEU A 344 7.21 17.16 19.97
C LEU A 344 7.96 16.11 19.16
N ILE A 345 7.27 15.36 18.29
CA ILE A 345 7.89 14.35 17.43
C ILE A 345 8.68 15.07 16.35
N LYS A 346 10.00 14.89 16.37
CA LYS A 346 10.90 15.41 15.34
C LYS A 346 11.38 14.24 14.50
N GLU A 347 11.14 14.31 13.22
CA GLU A 347 11.45 13.24 12.29
C GLU A 347 11.86 13.80 10.93
N ASP A 348 12.86 13.17 10.31
CA ASP A 348 13.35 13.53 8.98
C ASP A 348 12.78 12.62 7.87
N ASP A 349 12.23 11.44 8.21
CA ASP A 349 11.56 10.58 7.24
C ASP A 349 10.32 11.28 6.69
N ILE A 350 10.30 11.49 5.39
CA ILE A 350 9.25 12.25 4.69
C ILE A 350 7.87 11.62 4.86
N ASN A 351 7.77 10.29 4.97
CA ASN A 351 6.50 9.60 5.14
C ASN A 351 5.92 9.86 6.52
N ILE A 352 6.75 9.73 7.55
CA ILE A 352 6.33 10.00 8.93
C ILE A 352 5.97 11.48 9.09
N LYS A 353 6.75 12.39 8.47
CA LYS A 353 6.46 13.82 8.46
C LYS A 353 5.11 14.13 7.81
N ASN A 354 4.79 13.52 6.68
CA ASN A 354 3.49 13.70 6.02
C ASN A 354 2.33 13.26 6.93
N ILE A 355 2.49 12.18 7.70
CA ILE A 355 1.49 11.71 8.68
C ILE A 355 1.35 12.72 9.83
N ILE A 356 2.48 13.22 10.36
CA ILE A 356 2.48 14.24 11.42
C ILE A 356 1.74 15.49 10.96
N ASP A 357 2.11 16.05 9.81
CA ASP A 357 1.52 17.27 9.25
C ASP A 357 0.00 17.10 9.02
N GLU A 358 -0.43 15.94 8.53
CA GLU A 358 -1.85 15.63 8.34
C GLU A 358 -2.62 15.56 9.67
N LEU A 359 -2.06 14.89 10.68
CA LEU A 359 -2.69 14.78 11.99
C LEU A 359 -2.77 16.14 12.69
N VAL A 360 -1.70 16.94 12.65
CA VAL A 360 -1.67 18.30 13.17
C VAL A 360 -2.79 19.13 12.55
N MET A 361 -2.88 19.17 11.22
CA MET A 361 -3.91 19.92 10.50
C MET A 361 -5.32 19.44 10.86
N SER A 362 -5.51 18.13 10.99
CA SER A 362 -6.80 17.54 11.37
C SER A 362 -7.23 17.94 12.79
N ILE A 363 -6.30 17.88 13.75
CA ILE A 363 -6.56 18.27 15.15
C ILE A 363 -6.87 19.76 15.25
N GLU A 364 -6.08 20.61 14.59
CA GLU A 364 -6.33 22.06 14.57
C GLU A 364 -7.72 22.40 14.01
N ASN A 365 -8.16 21.70 12.97
CA ASN A 365 -9.49 21.87 12.41
C ASN A 365 -10.60 21.51 13.41
N TYR A 366 -10.48 20.40 14.15
CA TYR A 366 -11.42 20.05 15.21
C TYR A 366 -11.42 21.06 16.35
N ILE A 367 -10.24 21.57 16.75
CA ILE A 367 -10.11 22.62 17.78
C ILE A 367 -10.85 23.90 17.37
N ILE A 368 -10.70 24.33 16.12
CA ILE A 368 -11.40 25.50 15.59
C ILE A 368 -12.92 25.29 15.64
N ILE A 369 -13.41 24.13 15.18
CA ILE A 369 -14.83 23.81 15.20
C ILE A 369 -15.39 23.80 16.61
N LEU A 370 -14.68 23.18 17.57
CA LEU A 370 -15.12 23.15 18.98
C LEU A 370 -15.16 24.55 19.60
N LYS A 371 -14.15 25.38 19.36
CA LYS A 371 -14.15 26.77 19.83
C LYS A 371 -15.32 27.60 19.26
N ASP A 372 -15.69 27.35 18.01
CA ASP A 372 -16.86 28.00 17.41
C ASP A 372 -18.16 27.49 18.05
N LEU A 373 -18.30 26.17 18.28
CA LEU A 373 -19.47 25.59 18.94
C LEU A 373 -19.63 26.10 20.39
N ILE A 374 -18.53 26.29 21.10
CA ILE A 374 -18.54 26.85 22.48
C ILE A 374 -19.00 28.31 22.50
N LYS A 375 -18.62 29.12 21.50
CA LYS A 375 -18.99 30.55 21.43
C LYS A 375 -20.48 30.76 21.12
N VAL A 376 -21.12 29.84 20.42
CA VAL A 376 -22.54 29.93 20.01
C VAL A 376 -23.49 29.48 21.12
N LYS A 377 -23.01 28.72 22.08
CA LYS A 377 -23.76 28.23 23.26
C LYS A 377 -23.59 29.13 24.48
#